data_033ebfd49ec6d357f6e0fbf6ff7666bc
#
_entry.id   033ebfd49ec6d357f6e0fbf6ff7666bc
#
_cell.length_a   1.000
_cell.length_b   1.000
_cell.length_c   1.000
_cell.angle_alpha   90.00
_cell.angle_beta   90.00
_cell.angle_gamma   90.00
#
_symmetry.space_group_name_H-M   'P 1'
#
loop_
_entity.id
_entity.type
_entity.pdbx_description
1 polymer ?
#
loop_
_entity_poly.entity_id
_entity_poly.type
_entity_poly.pdbx_seq_one_letter_code
_entity_poly.pdbx_strand_id
1 'polypeptide(L)'
;MEEPKFSKLLEEESQKKKIIKLPPLHENQQTVSDSEARWKILCAGRRFGKTRLGVQLCIETAMKGKRAWWVAPTFSIARVGWRDIMAAGYDLGESMGVDVKMGDMTVTFPNGGFIAVKSADNPQRLRGEGLDFLVMDEAAFIKEETWTEVLRPTLTERKGSALFISTPRGMNNWFYRLWQDADEREDWDKFKFSTVDNPSIDPEELESAKQEIGSLTYAQEYEAEFVNEGTQMFKQDWFNYYQPAVRGAKVEGFTYEFDHMPKYATVDLATSTKQTADYTVMTAFAHDSSENKLFVIDMLR
;
A
#
# COMPACT_ATOMS: atom_id res chain seq x y z
N MET A 1 -38.58 -55.24 -6.64
CA MET A 1 -38.79 -53.78 -6.79
C MET A 1 -37.43 -53.16 -7.00
N GLU A 2 -37.13 -52.83 -8.25
CA GLU A 2 -35.89 -52.14 -8.57
C GLU A 2 -35.98 -50.67 -8.11
N GLU A 3 -35.07 -50.24 -7.28
CA GLU A 3 -34.95 -48.82 -6.95
C GLU A 3 -34.64 -48.00 -8.22
N PRO A 4 -35.26 -46.83 -8.35
CA PRO A 4 -35.22 -46.10 -9.62
C PRO A 4 -33.78 -45.66 -9.92
N LYS A 5 -33.28 -46.03 -11.10
CA LYS A 5 -31.98 -45.61 -11.69
C LYS A 5 -31.72 -44.09 -11.63
N PHE A 6 -32.73 -43.30 -11.32
CA PHE A 6 -32.67 -41.85 -11.25
C PHE A 6 -31.93 -41.35 -10.01
N SER A 7 -32.01 -42.00 -8.85
CA SER A 7 -31.29 -41.61 -7.64
C SER A 7 -29.78 -41.84 -7.77
N LYS A 8 -29.35 -42.93 -8.46
CA LYS A 8 -27.95 -43.18 -8.75
C LYS A 8 -27.32 -42.18 -9.74
N LEU A 9 -28.11 -41.74 -10.73
CA LEU A 9 -27.66 -40.71 -11.68
C LEU A 9 -27.51 -39.34 -11.01
N LEU A 10 -28.36 -38.99 -10.06
CA LEU A 10 -28.25 -37.74 -9.28
C LEU A 10 -27.11 -37.81 -8.29
N GLU A 11 -26.77 -38.97 -7.73
CA GLU A 11 -25.59 -39.15 -6.88
C GLU A 11 -24.29 -39.14 -7.70
N GLU A 12 -24.26 -39.70 -8.91
CA GLU A 12 -23.10 -39.66 -9.81
C GLU A 12 -22.87 -38.25 -10.39
N GLU A 13 -23.89 -37.46 -10.65
CA GLU A 13 -23.75 -36.04 -11.02
C GLU A 13 -23.28 -35.17 -9.84
N SER A 14 -23.72 -35.46 -8.62
CA SER A 14 -23.29 -34.78 -7.39
C SER A 14 -21.81 -35.03 -7.06
N GLN A 15 -21.24 -36.17 -7.54
CA GLN A 15 -19.85 -36.54 -7.30
C GLN A 15 -18.84 -36.01 -8.36
N LYS A 16 -19.30 -35.40 -9.44
CA LYS A 16 -18.40 -34.62 -10.30
C LYS A 16 -17.96 -33.37 -9.54
N LYS A 17 -16.91 -33.50 -8.73
CA LYS A 17 -16.16 -32.35 -8.21
C LYS A 17 -15.83 -31.44 -9.38
N LYS A 18 -16.63 -30.39 -9.59
CA LYS A 18 -16.24 -29.30 -10.49
C LYS A 18 -14.92 -28.77 -9.95
N ILE A 19 -13.84 -29.07 -10.65
CA ILE A 19 -12.53 -28.48 -10.35
C ILE A 19 -12.66 -27.01 -10.71
N ILE A 20 -12.81 -26.18 -9.70
CA ILE A 20 -12.86 -24.75 -9.86
C ILE A 20 -11.42 -24.31 -10.13
N LYS A 21 -11.18 -23.91 -11.35
CA LYS A 21 -9.90 -23.30 -11.74
C LYS A 21 -10.04 -21.79 -11.63
N LEU A 22 -9.56 -21.22 -10.55
CA LEU A 22 -9.22 -19.80 -10.56
C LEU A 22 -8.23 -19.54 -11.71
N PRO A 23 -8.33 -18.41 -12.42
CA PRO A 23 -7.39 -18.11 -13.48
C PRO A 23 -5.93 -18.22 -12.96
N PRO A 24 -5.01 -18.89 -13.68
CA PRO A 24 -3.68 -19.14 -13.16
C PRO A 24 -2.93 -17.83 -12.91
N LEU A 25 -2.16 -17.77 -11.82
CA LEU A 25 -1.21 -16.70 -11.56
C LEU A 25 -0.07 -16.79 -12.56
N HIS A 26 0.48 -15.66 -12.99
CA HIS A 26 1.76 -15.67 -13.71
C HIS A 26 2.92 -15.91 -12.73
N GLU A 27 4.10 -16.25 -13.24
CA GLU A 27 5.25 -16.69 -12.47
C GLU A 27 5.59 -15.77 -11.29
N ASN A 28 5.66 -14.47 -11.53
CA ASN A 28 5.99 -13.50 -10.48
C ASN A 28 4.89 -13.35 -9.40
N GLN A 29 3.62 -13.51 -9.76
CA GLN A 29 2.53 -13.59 -8.78
C GLN A 29 2.62 -14.90 -7.98
N GLN A 30 2.98 -16.00 -8.64
CA GLN A 30 3.15 -17.29 -7.98
C GLN A 30 4.28 -17.23 -6.95
N THR A 31 5.40 -16.59 -7.26
CA THR A 31 6.50 -16.35 -6.32
C THR A 31 6.03 -15.69 -5.03
N VAL A 32 5.17 -14.66 -5.12
CA VAL A 32 4.59 -14.00 -3.93
C VAL A 32 3.63 -14.92 -3.19
N SER A 33 2.82 -15.69 -3.94
CA SER A 33 1.87 -16.64 -3.37
C SER A 33 2.58 -17.73 -2.57
N ASP A 34 3.65 -18.29 -3.10
CA ASP A 34 4.39 -19.43 -2.55
C ASP A 34 5.24 -19.06 -1.33
N SER A 35 5.48 -17.77 -1.08
CA SER A 35 6.17 -17.34 0.14
C SER A 35 5.43 -17.79 1.39
N GLU A 36 6.15 -18.34 2.36
CA GLU A 36 5.62 -18.76 3.66
C GLU A 36 5.68 -17.64 4.72
N ALA A 37 6.24 -16.47 4.37
CA ALA A 37 6.33 -15.35 5.28
C ALA A 37 4.94 -14.94 5.77
N ARG A 38 4.86 -14.60 7.05
CA ARG A 38 3.62 -14.15 7.67
C ARG A 38 3.19 -12.77 7.15
N TRP A 39 4.15 -11.93 6.87
CA TRP A 39 3.95 -10.58 6.39
C TRP A 39 4.62 -10.42 5.03
N LYS A 40 3.84 -10.05 4.04
CA LYS A 40 4.33 -9.91 2.67
C LYS A 40 4.09 -8.49 2.17
N ILE A 41 5.10 -7.89 1.57
CA ILE A 41 4.98 -6.59 0.92
C ILE A 41 5.18 -6.79 -0.58
N LEU A 42 4.18 -6.44 -1.37
CA LEU A 42 4.25 -6.40 -2.82
C LEU A 42 4.20 -4.96 -3.32
N CYS A 43 5.36 -4.39 -3.58
CA CYS A 43 5.53 -3.11 -4.25
C CYS A 43 5.63 -3.36 -5.75
N ALA A 44 4.58 -3.05 -6.52
CA ALA A 44 4.62 -3.36 -7.94
C ALA A 44 3.93 -2.29 -8.80
N GLY A 45 4.39 -2.14 -10.03
CA GLY A 45 3.87 -1.20 -11.00
C GLY A 45 2.38 -1.39 -11.28
N ARG A 46 1.75 -0.38 -11.89
CA ARG A 46 0.35 -0.48 -12.35
C ARG A 46 0.21 -1.65 -13.32
N ARG A 47 -0.94 -2.30 -13.32
CA ARG A 47 -1.24 -3.45 -14.21
C ARG A 47 -0.36 -4.68 -14.01
N PHE A 48 0.51 -4.73 -13.02
CA PHE A 48 1.22 -5.97 -12.64
C PHE A 48 0.26 -7.12 -12.29
N GLY A 49 -0.92 -6.82 -11.77
CA GLY A 49 -1.88 -7.83 -11.33
C GLY A 49 -1.95 -8.02 -9.81
N LYS A 50 -1.55 -7.00 -9.04
CA LYS A 50 -1.63 -6.97 -7.56
C LYS A 50 -3.01 -7.37 -7.03
N THR A 51 -4.06 -6.74 -7.57
CA THR A 51 -5.46 -7.01 -7.18
C THR A 51 -5.85 -8.46 -7.40
N ARG A 52 -5.53 -9.01 -8.58
CA ARG A 52 -5.82 -10.40 -8.91
C ARG A 52 -5.18 -11.37 -7.92
N LEU A 53 -3.90 -11.18 -7.60
CA LEU A 53 -3.20 -12.00 -6.62
C LEU A 53 -3.87 -11.93 -5.24
N GLY A 54 -4.13 -10.73 -4.74
CA GLY A 54 -4.77 -10.56 -3.43
C GLY A 54 -6.17 -11.16 -3.36
N VAL A 55 -6.98 -11.02 -4.42
CA VAL A 55 -8.31 -11.63 -4.54
C VAL A 55 -8.19 -13.16 -4.49
N GLN A 56 -7.29 -13.75 -5.26
CA GLN A 56 -7.08 -15.19 -5.26
C GLN A 56 -6.71 -15.70 -3.86
N LEU A 57 -5.77 -15.05 -3.17
CA LEU A 57 -5.38 -15.44 -1.81
C LEU A 57 -6.51 -15.29 -0.78
N CYS A 58 -7.38 -14.28 -0.91
CA CYS A 58 -8.60 -14.16 -0.11
C CYS A 58 -9.53 -15.36 -0.33
N ILE A 59 -9.76 -15.74 -1.59
CA ILE A 59 -10.64 -16.88 -1.94
C ILE A 59 -10.04 -18.18 -1.42
N GLU A 60 -8.77 -18.44 -1.65
CA GLU A 60 -8.09 -19.65 -1.15
C GLU A 60 -8.13 -19.75 0.38
N THR A 61 -8.04 -18.61 1.06
CA THR A 61 -8.18 -18.54 2.51
C THR A 61 -9.59 -18.93 2.95
N ALA A 62 -10.61 -18.38 2.30
CA ALA A 62 -12.02 -18.69 2.62
C ALA A 62 -12.40 -20.13 2.24
N MET A 63 -11.87 -20.68 1.14
CA MET A 63 -12.04 -22.09 0.78
C MET A 63 -11.50 -23.05 1.85
N LYS A 64 -10.56 -22.61 2.68
CA LYS A 64 -10.03 -23.35 3.85
C LYS A 64 -10.86 -23.15 5.14
N GLY A 65 -12.04 -22.53 5.06
CA GLY A 65 -12.89 -22.21 6.21
C GLY A 65 -12.40 -21.05 7.07
N LYS A 66 -11.49 -20.22 6.55
CA LYS A 66 -10.83 -19.13 7.25
C LYS A 66 -11.43 -17.77 6.87
N ARG A 67 -11.08 -16.74 7.67
CA ARG A 67 -11.60 -15.38 7.53
C ARG A 67 -10.58 -14.46 6.89
N ALA A 68 -10.93 -13.87 5.74
CA ALA A 68 -10.10 -12.90 5.03
C ALA A 68 -10.78 -11.53 4.95
N TRP A 69 -9.98 -10.48 5.06
CA TRP A 69 -10.41 -9.13 4.73
C TRP A 69 -9.59 -8.55 3.58
N TRP A 70 -10.30 -7.81 2.73
CA TRP A 70 -9.73 -6.87 1.76
C TRP A 70 -9.96 -5.45 2.27
N VAL A 71 -8.90 -4.72 2.57
CA VAL A 71 -8.98 -3.36 3.10
C VAL A 71 -8.28 -2.40 2.15
N ALA A 72 -8.99 -1.36 1.70
CA ALA A 72 -8.47 -0.31 0.83
C ALA A 72 -8.65 1.08 1.48
N PRO A 73 -7.94 2.13 1.02
CA PRO A 73 -8.02 3.47 1.62
C PRO A 73 -9.42 4.04 1.66
N THR A 74 -10.21 3.82 0.60
CA THR A 74 -11.59 4.32 0.45
C THR A 74 -12.50 3.25 -0.14
N PHE A 75 -13.80 3.37 0.05
CA PHE A 75 -14.78 2.47 -0.59
C PHE A 75 -14.70 2.49 -2.12
N SER A 76 -14.37 3.61 -2.73
CA SER A 76 -14.22 3.70 -4.19
C SER A 76 -13.09 2.80 -4.67
N ILE A 77 -11.96 2.75 -3.99
CA ILE A 77 -10.83 1.89 -4.31
C ILE A 77 -11.18 0.43 -3.95
N ALA A 78 -11.77 0.20 -2.78
CA ALA A 78 -12.17 -1.14 -2.33
C ALA A 78 -13.11 -1.85 -3.32
N ARG A 79 -13.97 -1.11 -4.04
CA ARG A 79 -14.86 -1.65 -5.07
C ARG A 79 -14.13 -2.32 -6.23
N VAL A 80 -12.88 -1.99 -6.48
CA VAL A 80 -12.07 -2.64 -7.52
C VAL A 80 -11.85 -4.10 -7.15
N GLY A 81 -11.32 -4.37 -5.96
CA GLY A 81 -11.16 -5.73 -5.44
C GLY A 81 -12.50 -6.44 -5.21
N TRP A 82 -13.54 -5.68 -4.76
CA TRP A 82 -14.86 -6.24 -4.57
C TRP A 82 -15.46 -6.84 -5.84
N ARG A 83 -15.33 -6.17 -6.98
CA ARG A 83 -15.86 -6.69 -8.26
C ARG A 83 -15.31 -8.07 -8.58
N ASP A 84 -14.00 -8.25 -8.40
CA ASP A 84 -13.34 -9.52 -8.70
C ASP A 84 -13.68 -10.59 -7.66
N ILE A 85 -13.74 -10.23 -6.37
CA ILE A 85 -14.17 -11.13 -5.27
C ILE A 85 -15.64 -11.58 -5.49
N MET A 86 -16.50 -10.64 -5.83
CA MET A 86 -17.92 -10.91 -6.10
C MET A 86 -18.10 -11.82 -7.31
N ALA A 87 -17.41 -11.54 -8.41
CA ALA A 87 -17.48 -12.37 -9.62
C ALA A 87 -17.05 -13.81 -9.32
N ALA A 88 -15.91 -13.98 -8.65
CA ALA A 88 -15.45 -15.28 -8.22
C ALA A 88 -16.43 -15.96 -7.25
N GLY A 89 -17.05 -15.20 -6.33
CA GLY A 89 -18.07 -15.70 -5.41
C GLY A 89 -19.31 -16.23 -6.13
N TYR A 90 -19.77 -15.56 -7.19
CA TYR A 90 -20.88 -16.04 -8.00
C TYR A 90 -20.51 -17.29 -8.80
N ASP A 91 -19.34 -17.32 -9.43
CA ASP A 91 -18.85 -18.51 -10.16
C ASP A 91 -18.77 -19.73 -9.24
N LEU A 92 -18.37 -19.53 -7.97
CA LEU A 92 -18.32 -20.55 -6.94
C LEU A 92 -19.71 -20.87 -6.38
N GLY A 93 -20.62 -19.90 -6.36
CA GLY A 93 -21.97 -20.02 -5.78
C GLY A 93 -22.78 -21.14 -6.40
N GLU A 94 -22.78 -21.24 -7.72
CA GLU A 94 -23.48 -22.28 -8.48
C GLU A 94 -23.00 -23.70 -8.15
N SER A 95 -21.74 -23.86 -7.76
CA SER A 95 -21.12 -25.17 -7.56
C SER A 95 -20.87 -25.54 -6.11
N MET A 96 -20.70 -24.56 -5.22
CA MET A 96 -20.29 -24.76 -3.82
C MET A 96 -21.27 -24.19 -2.80
N GLY A 97 -22.34 -23.52 -3.22
CA GLY A 97 -23.30 -22.89 -2.29
C GLY A 97 -22.72 -21.68 -1.56
N VAL A 98 -21.86 -20.91 -2.23
CA VAL A 98 -21.29 -19.68 -1.70
C VAL A 98 -22.34 -18.57 -1.72
N ASP A 99 -22.52 -17.84 -0.62
CA ASP A 99 -23.44 -16.71 -0.49
C ASP A 99 -22.70 -15.38 -0.68
N VAL A 100 -23.20 -14.54 -1.60
CA VAL A 100 -22.65 -13.23 -1.92
C VAL A 100 -23.62 -12.13 -1.50
N LYS A 101 -23.25 -11.31 -0.52
CA LYS A 101 -24.05 -10.15 -0.06
C LYS A 101 -23.47 -8.85 -0.59
N MET A 102 -24.08 -8.31 -1.62
CA MET A 102 -23.63 -7.09 -2.30
C MET A 102 -23.64 -5.85 -1.40
N GLY A 103 -24.70 -5.70 -0.57
CA GLY A 103 -24.84 -4.53 0.32
C GLY A 103 -23.76 -4.46 1.39
N ASP A 104 -23.36 -5.61 1.92
CA ASP A 104 -22.36 -5.73 2.97
C ASP A 104 -20.93 -5.93 2.41
N MET A 105 -20.80 -6.12 1.11
CA MET A 105 -19.57 -6.51 0.42
C MET A 105 -18.90 -7.74 1.07
N THR A 106 -19.68 -8.82 1.25
CA THR A 106 -19.21 -10.05 1.88
C THR A 106 -19.49 -11.28 1.03
N VAL A 107 -18.62 -12.28 1.16
CA VAL A 107 -18.78 -13.60 0.56
C VAL A 107 -18.62 -14.64 1.68
N THR A 108 -19.61 -15.54 1.81
CA THR A 108 -19.61 -16.56 2.85
C THR A 108 -19.63 -17.95 2.21
N PHE A 109 -18.76 -18.81 2.64
CA PHE A 109 -18.62 -20.20 2.20
C PHE A 109 -19.35 -21.13 3.17
N PRO A 110 -19.91 -22.27 2.70
CA PRO A 110 -20.62 -23.22 3.56
C PRO A 110 -19.76 -23.84 4.67
N ASN A 111 -18.44 -23.87 4.48
CA ASN A 111 -17.48 -24.36 5.47
C ASN A 111 -17.13 -23.32 6.56
N GLY A 112 -17.82 -22.17 6.59
CA GLY A 112 -17.57 -21.08 7.53
C GLY A 112 -16.50 -20.08 7.06
N GLY A 113 -15.90 -20.29 5.90
CA GLY A 113 -14.99 -19.34 5.29
C GLY A 113 -15.69 -18.03 4.94
N PHE A 114 -14.97 -16.92 5.06
CA PHE A 114 -15.58 -15.61 4.97
C PHE A 114 -14.62 -14.59 4.37
N ILE A 115 -15.12 -13.79 3.43
CA ILE A 115 -14.39 -12.63 2.89
C ILE A 115 -15.25 -11.39 3.12
N ALA A 116 -14.65 -10.32 3.62
CA ALA A 116 -15.26 -9.00 3.68
C ALA A 116 -14.36 -7.93 3.06
N VAL A 117 -14.98 -7.04 2.31
CA VAL A 117 -14.30 -5.86 1.75
C VAL A 117 -14.62 -4.65 2.61
N LYS A 118 -13.61 -3.95 3.05
CA LYS A 118 -13.68 -2.84 4.01
C LYS A 118 -12.94 -1.62 3.49
N SER A 119 -13.28 -0.46 4.05
CA SER A 119 -12.58 0.80 3.80
C SER A 119 -11.84 1.27 5.06
N ALA A 120 -10.66 1.83 4.87
CA ALA A 120 -9.82 2.39 5.92
C ALA A 120 -10.11 3.88 6.22
N ASP A 121 -11.11 4.48 5.57
CA ASP A 121 -11.52 5.87 5.81
C ASP A 121 -12.05 6.11 7.25
N ASN A 122 -12.61 5.08 7.88
CA ASN A 122 -12.96 5.08 9.30
C ASN A 122 -12.36 3.85 10.01
N PRO A 123 -11.11 3.93 10.50
CA PRO A 123 -10.40 2.78 11.08
C PRO A 123 -11.11 2.16 12.28
N GLN A 124 -11.85 2.94 13.06
CA GLN A 124 -12.53 2.43 14.27
C GLN A 124 -13.59 1.36 13.95
N ARG A 125 -14.17 1.38 12.75
CA ARG A 125 -15.12 0.35 12.28
C ARG A 125 -14.47 -0.98 11.91
N LEU A 126 -13.15 -1.03 11.88
CA LEU A 126 -12.37 -2.23 11.56
C LEU A 126 -11.98 -3.02 12.83
N ARG A 127 -12.39 -2.57 14.02
CA ARG A 127 -12.09 -3.27 15.29
C ARG A 127 -13.08 -4.39 15.55
N GLY A 128 -12.66 -5.40 16.32
CA GLY A 128 -13.53 -6.38 16.96
C GLY A 128 -13.66 -7.74 16.25
N GLU A 129 -13.00 -7.95 15.10
CA GLU A 129 -13.01 -9.26 14.44
C GLU A 129 -11.61 -9.89 14.42
N GLY A 130 -11.54 -11.23 14.62
CA GLY A 130 -10.32 -12.00 14.43
C GLY A 130 -10.18 -12.47 12.98
N LEU A 131 -9.01 -12.29 12.38
CA LEU A 131 -8.71 -12.60 10.98
C LEU A 131 -7.61 -13.64 10.84
N ASP A 132 -7.73 -14.47 9.81
CA ASP A 132 -6.69 -15.40 9.37
C ASP A 132 -5.82 -14.80 8.26
N PHE A 133 -6.40 -13.89 7.44
CA PHE A 133 -5.69 -13.25 6.35
C PHE A 133 -6.21 -11.83 6.09
N LEU A 134 -5.30 -10.93 5.73
CA LEU A 134 -5.60 -9.55 5.39
C LEU A 134 -4.87 -9.14 4.12
N VAL A 135 -5.57 -8.56 3.16
CA VAL A 135 -4.98 -7.78 2.08
C VAL A 135 -5.17 -6.31 2.38
N MET A 136 -4.08 -5.55 2.41
CA MET A 136 -4.11 -4.09 2.42
C MET A 136 -3.81 -3.58 1.02
N ASP A 137 -4.87 -3.21 0.31
CA ASP A 137 -4.78 -2.67 -1.06
C ASP A 137 -4.47 -1.19 -1.03
N GLU A 138 -3.61 -0.75 -1.95
CA GLU A 138 -3.05 0.60 -1.99
C GLU A 138 -2.53 1.04 -0.60
N ALA A 139 -1.72 0.17 0.01
CA ALA A 139 -1.25 0.32 1.38
C ALA A 139 -0.53 1.66 1.63
N ALA A 140 0.21 2.17 0.64
CA ALA A 140 0.88 3.46 0.72
C ALA A 140 -0.09 4.65 0.96
N PHE A 141 -1.38 4.49 0.70
CA PHE A 141 -2.42 5.51 0.90
C PHE A 141 -3.23 5.31 2.18
N ILE A 142 -3.04 4.21 2.89
CA ILE A 142 -3.64 3.96 4.21
C ILE A 142 -2.73 4.58 5.27
N LYS A 143 -3.31 5.12 6.33
CA LYS A 143 -2.53 5.68 7.45
C LYS A 143 -1.85 4.57 8.24
N GLU A 144 -0.63 4.81 8.69
CA GLU A 144 0.16 3.86 9.48
C GLU A 144 -0.56 3.39 10.75
N GLU A 145 -1.26 4.32 11.44
CA GLU A 145 -2.02 4.01 12.65
C GLU A 145 -3.16 3.02 12.39
N THR A 146 -3.72 3.02 11.18
CA THR A 146 -4.73 2.02 10.80
C THR A 146 -4.16 0.60 10.83
N TRP A 147 -2.91 0.44 10.37
CA TRP A 147 -2.23 -0.83 10.49
C TRP A 147 -1.86 -1.15 11.93
N THR A 148 -1.10 -0.27 12.58
CA THR A 148 -0.47 -0.56 13.87
C THR A 148 -1.48 -0.70 15.01
N GLU A 149 -2.51 0.14 15.05
CA GLU A 149 -3.45 0.21 16.17
C GLU A 149 -4.74 -0.60 15.94
N VAL A 150 -5.10 -0.86 14.68
CA VAL A 150 -6.40 -1.46 14.36
C VAL A 150 -6.25 -2.80 13.66
N LEU A 151 -5.61 -2.87 12.48
CA LEU A 151 -5.60 -4.09 11.67
C LEU A 151 -4.60 -5.14 12.20
N ARG A 152 -3.42 -4.73 12.63
CA ARG A 152 -2.42 -5.66 13.20
C ARG A 152 -2.96 -6.46 14.41
N PRO A 153 -3.69 -5.85 15.36
CA PRO A 153 -4.34 -6.57 16.46
C PRO A 153 -5.37 -7.62 16.02
N THR A 154 -6.13 -7.39 14.93
CA THR A 154 -7.14 -8.34 14.45
C THR A 154 -6.54 -9.69 14.00
N LEU A 155 -5.25 -9.71 13.64
CA LEU A 155 -4.52 -10.90 13.22
C LEU A 155 -3.85 -11.66 14.38
N THR A 156 -3.92 -11.13 15.60
CA THR A 156 -3.14 -11.66 16.73
C THR A 156 -3.71 -12.98 17.25
N GLU A 157 -5.01 -13.04 17.49
CA GLU A 157 -5.69 -14.21 18.06
C GLU A 157 -5.52 -15.45 17.20
N ARG A 158 -5.71 -15.30 15.90
CA ARG A 158 -5.66 -16.40 14.91
C ARG A 158 -4.28 -16.63 14.31
N LYS A 159 -3.27 -15.87 14.76
CA LYS A 159 -1.93 -15.86 14.15
C LYS A 159 -1.99 -15.63 12.63
N GLY A 160 -2.93 -14.77 12.21
CA GLY A 160 -3.19 -14.46 10.81
C GLY A 160 -2.02 -13.76 10.14
N SER A 161 -2.02 -13.77 8.82
CA SER A 161 -1.00 -13.17 7.94
C SER A 161 -1.56 -11.97 7.19
N ALA A 162 -0.67 -11.15 6.60
CA ALA A 162 -1.09 -10.03 5.75
C ALA A 162 -0.22 -9.89 4.49
N LEU A 163 -0.88 -9.41 3.44
CA LEU A 163 -0.28 -8.98 2.19
C LEU A 163 -0.54 -7.49 1.98
N PHE A 164 0.51 -6.69 1.96
CA PHE A 164 0.46 -5.26 1.64
C PHE A 164 0.75 -5.09 0.15
N ILE A 165 -0.19 -4.57 -0.61
CA ILE A 165 -0.01 -4.30 -2.03
C ILE A 165 -0.15 -2.82 -2.32
N SER A 166 0.78 -2.25 -3.07
CA SER A 166 0.73 -0.85 -3.52
C SER A 166 1.69 -0.59 -4.68
N THR A 167 1.46 0.50 -5.42
CA THR A 167 2.54 1.23 -6.07
C THR A 167 3.30 2.04 -5.03
N PRO A 168 4.58 2.39 -5.25
CA PRO A 168 5.30 3.31 -4.38
C PRO A 168 4.62 4.68 -4.31
N ARG A 169 4.84 5.41 -3.22
CA ARG A 169 4.38 6.79 -3.07
C ARG A 169 5.45 7.62 -2.36
N GLY A 170 6.49 7.98 -3.09
CA GLY A 170 7.61 8.72 -2.54
C GLY A 170 8.37 7.97 -1.44
N MET A 171 9.44 8.57 -0.94
CA MET A 171 10.26 8.01 0.14
C MET A 171 9.83 8.48 1.54
N ASN A 172 9.05 9.56 1.65
CA ASN A 172 8.55 10.08 2.94
C ASN A 172 7.24 9.42 3.40
N ASN A 173 7.01 8.15 3.02
CA ASN A 173 5.79 7.40 3.27
C ASN A 173 6.08 6.24 4.23
N TRP A 174 5.13 5.91 5.11
CA TRP A 174 5.27 4.78 6.03
C TRP A 174 5.45 3.43 5.32
N PHE A 175 4.85 3.26 4.13
CA PHE A 175 5.01 2.06 3.31
C PHE A 175 6.46 1.88 2.83
N TYR A 176 7.18 2.98 2.54
CA TYR A 176 8.60 2.92 2.25
C TYR A 176 9.44 2.53 3.47
N ARG A 177 9.12 3.10 4.65
CA ARG A 177 9.79 2.68 5.90
C ARG A 177 9.55 1.20 6.18
N LEU A 178 8.29 0.74 6.05
CA LEU A 178 7.94 -0.67 6.20
C LEU A 178 8.72 -1.57 5.23
N TRP A 179 8.88 -1.11 3.97
CA TRP A 179 9.69 -1.78 2.95
C TRP A 179 11.16 -1.90 3.36
N GLN A 180 11.75 -0.86 3.94
CA GLN A 180 13.13 -0.88 4.42
C GLN A 180 13.30 -1.79 5.63
N ASP A 181 12.41 -1.65 6.63
CA ASP A 181 12.47 -2.41 7.87
C ASP A 181 12.25 -3.92 7.67
N ALA A 182 11.63 -4.34 6.57
CA ALA A 182 11.36 -5.74 6.29
C ALA A 182 12.64 -6.58 6.13
N ASP A 183 13.75 -5.98 5.71
CA ASP A 183 15.03 -6.69 5.57
C ASP A 183 15.60 -7.19 6.92
N GLU A 184 15.21 -6.55 8.01
CA GLU A 184 15.69 -6.86 9.36
C GLU A 184 14.77 -7.82 10.12
N ARG A 185 13.71 -8.34 9.48
CA ARG A 185 12.64 -9.12 10.13
C ARG A 185 12.47 -10.49 9.49
N GLU A 186 12.68 -11.55 10.23
CA GLU A 186 12.63 -12.95 9.74
C GLU A 186 11.25 -13.40 9.22
N ASP A 187 10.15 -12.81 9.70
CA ASP A 187 8.78 -13.18 9.32
C ASP A 187 8.19 -12.28 8.21
N TRP A 188 9.05 -11.50 7.53
CA TRP A 188 8.69 -10.62 6.44
C TRP A 188 9.38 -10.99 5.13
N ASP A 189 8.59 -10.98 4.05
CA ASP A 189 9.10 -11.03 2.68
C ASP A 189 8.66 -9.79 1.91
N LYS A 190 9.53 -9.28 1.06
CA LYS A 190 9.23 -8.17 0.17
C LYS A 190 9.52 -8.51 -1.28
N PHE A 191 8.64 -8.06 -2.15
CA PHE A 191 8.67 -8.32 -3.59
C PHE A 191 8.51 -7.01 -4.34
N LYS A 192 9.40 -6.76 -5.29
CA LYS A 192 9.34 -5.60 -6.18
C LYS A 192 9.26 -6.07 -7.62
N PHE A 193 8.23 -5.61 -8.32
CA PHE A 193 8.02 -5.91 -9.73
C PHE A 193 7.56 -4.67 -10.49
N SER A 194 8.01 -4.54 -11.71
CA SER A 194 7.55 -3.51 -12.63
C SER A 194 6.31 -3.96 -13.41
N THR A 195 5.72 -3.06 -14.18
CA THR A 195 4.60 -3.38 -15.07
C THR A 195 5.00 -4.39 -16.15
N VAL A 196 6.25 -4.33 -16.64
CA VAL A 196 6.75 -5.24 -17.69
C VAL A 196 6.85 -6.69 -17.20
N ASP A 197 6.91 -6.91 -15.90
CA ASP A 197 6.94 -8.26 -15.30
C ASP A 197 5.59 -9.00 -15.39
N ASN A 198 4.54 -8.33 -15.88
CA ASN A 198 3.29 -8.97 -16.25
C ASN A 198 3.33 -9.39 -17.72
N PRO A 199 3.36 -10.69 -18.04
CA PRO A 199 3.48 -11.18 -19.42
C PRO A 199 2.29 -10.85 -20.34
N SER A 200 1.19 -10.32 -19.76
CA SER A 200 0.01 -9.91 -20.52
C SER A 200 0.05 -8.45 -20.98
N ILE A 201 1.10 -7.70 -20.63
CA ILE A 201 1.25 -6.30 -21.01
C ILE A 201 2.03 -6.21 -22.33
N ASP A 202 1.50 -5.42 -23.27
CA ASP A 202 2.19 -5.14 -24.52
C ASP A 202 3.37 -4.20 -24.26
N PRO A 203 4.60 -4.59 -24.66
CA PRO A 203 5.77 -3.72 -24.52
C PRO A 203 5.67 -2.41 -25.29
N GLU A 204 4.97 -2.37 -26.43
CA GLU A 204 4.79 -1.16 -27.23
C GLU A 204 3.96 -0.12 -26.47
N GLU A 205 2.95 -0.56 -25.72
CA GLU A 205 2.13 0.31 -24.86
C GLU A 205 2.97 0.95 -23.73
N LEU A 206 3.92 0.19 -23.16
CA LEU A 206 4.82 0.73 -22.14
C LEU A 206 5.78 1.77 -22.70
N GLU A 207 6.28 1.57 -23.90
CA GLU A 207 7.15 2.54 -24.56
C GLU A 207 6.39 3.83 -24.91
N SER A 208 5.15 3.72 -25.39
CA SER A 208 4.27 4.87 -25.61
C SER A 208 4.02 5.65 -24.30
N ALA A 209 3.65 4.95 -23.23
CA ALA A 209 3.43 5.58 -21.93
C ALA A 209 4.69 6.30 -21.41
N LYS A 210 5.88 5.74 -21.66
CA LYS A 210 7.16 6.33 -21.25
C LYS A 210 7.46 7.65 -21.96
N GLN A 211 7.00 7.81 -23.20
CA GLN A 211 7.14 9.05 -23.96
C GLN A 211 6.17 10.15 -23.51
N GLU A 212 4.99 9.75 -23.02
CA GLU A 212 3.92 10.68 -22.63
C GLU A 212 4.02 11.13 -21.16
N ILE A 213 4.57 10.27 -20.28
CA ILE A 213 4.59 10.48 -18.85
C ILE A 213 5.98 10.96 -18.40
N GLY A 214 6.02 11.93 -17.49
CA GLY A 214 7.29 12.41 -16.91
C GLY A 214 8.09 11.27 -16.27
N SER A 215 9.41 11.27 -16.43
CA SER A 215 10.30 10.17 -16.06
C SER A 215 10.16 9.71 -14.60
N LEU A 216 9.97 10.63 -13.65
CA LEU A 216 9.78 10.27 -12.24
C LEU A 216 8.43 9.57 -12.00
N THR A 217 7.37 10.05 -12.65
CA THR A 217 6.05 9.42 -12.56
C THR A 217 6.06 8.04 -13.19
N TYR A 218 6.73 7.89 -14.34
CA TYR A 218 6.87 6.60 -15.01
C TYR A 218 7.66 5.61 -14.11
N ALA A 219 8.79 6.04 -13.55
CA ALA A 219 9.58 5.23 -12.63
C ALA A 219 8.74 4.77 -11.42
N GLN A 220 7.94 5.66 -10.83
CA GLN A 220 7.09 5.32 -9.69
C GLN A 220 5.94 4.38 -10.07
N GLU A 221 5.16 4.73 -11.10
CA GLU A 221 3.89 4.06 -11.39
C GLU A 221 4.06 2.79 -12.22
N TYR A 222 5.12 2.70 -13.05
CA TYR A 222 5.35 1.55 -13.94
C TYR A 222 6.56 0.70 -13.54
N GLU A 223 7.65 1.32 -13.06
CA GLU A 223 8.86 0.59 -12.67
C GLU A 223 8.89 0.26 -11.18
N ALA A 224 7.87 0.69 -10.42
CA ALA A 224 7.75 0.50 -8.97
C ALA A 224 8.95 1.06 -8.19
N GLU A 225 9.55 2.15 -8.67
CA GLU A 225 10.64 2.81 -7.99
C GLU A 225 10.13 3.76 -6.89
N PHE A 226 10.74 3.68 -5.71
CA PHE A 226 10.54 4.69 -4.69
C PHE A 226 11.29 5.95 -5.11
N VAL A 227 10.61 6.83 -5.80
CA VAL A 227 11.20 8.09 -6.24
C VAL A 227 11.15 9.10 -5.11
N ASN A 228 12.21 9.85 -4.95
CA ASN A 228 12.15 11.05 -4.15
C ASN A 228 11.36 12.07 -4.98
N GLU A 229 10.07 12.23 -4.68
CA GLU A 229 9.30 13.32 -5.26
C GLU A 229 10.01 14.61 -4.86
N GLY A 230 10.76 15.14 -5.80
CA GLY A 230 11.50 16.39 -5.63
C GLY A 230 10.58 17.61 -5.51
N THR A 231 9.56 17.51 -4.66
CA THR A 231 8.83 18.63 -4.09
C THR A 231 9.63 19.31 -2.98
N GLN A 232 10.77 18.76 -2.58
CA GLN A 232 11.76 19.57 -1.91
C GLN A 232 12.34 20.53 -2.94
N MET A 233 11.83 21.77 -2.95
CA MET A 233 12.47 22.88 -3.67
C MET A 233 13.96 23.01 -3.28
N PHE A 234 14.35 22.39 -2.17
CA PHE A 234 15.70 22.34 -1.63
C PHE A 234 16.11 20.90 -1.35
N LYS A 235 17.17 20.42 -1.99
CA LYS A 235 17.78 19.12 -1.68
C LYS A 235 18.62 19.26 -0.39
N GLN A 236 18.62 18.21 0.44
CA GLN A 236 19.39 18.22 1.68
C GLN A 236 20.87 18.49 1.44
N ASP A 237 21.42 17.98 0.35
CA ASP A 237 22.82 18.17 -0.07
C ASP A 237 23.14 19.63 -0.46
N TRP A 238 22.14 20.47 -0.62
CA TRP A 238 22.34 21.91 -0.90
C TRP A 238 22.52 22.73 0.36
N PHE A 239 22.21 22.18 1.55
CA PHE A 239 22.37 22.88 2.81
C PHE A 239 23.80 22.71 3.31
N ASN A 240 24.50 23.84 3.47
CA ASN A 240 25.78 23.90 4.14
C ASN A 240 25.56 24.29 5.60
N TYR A 241 26.13 23.52 6.50
CA TYR A 241 26.03 23.81 7.92
C TYR A 241 27.18 24.76 8.36
N TYR A 242 26.85 25.72 9.19
CA TYR A 242 27.83 26.62 9.76
C TYR A 242 27.99 26.41 11.27
N GLN A 243 29.14 26.79 11.81
CA GLN A 243 29.35 26.83 13.24
C GLN A 243 28.91 28.21 13.78
N PRO A 244 28.05 28.27 14.82
CA PRO A 244 27.68 29.54 15.43
C PRO A 244 28.88 30.30 15.95
N ALA A 245 28.91 31.62 15.71
CA ALA A 245 29.87 32.56 16.29
C ALA A 245 29.10 33.60 17.10
N VAL A 246 29.80 34.38 17.96
CA VAL A 246 29.17 35.29 18.92
C VAL A 246 28.17 36.28 18.28
N ARG A 247 28.39 36.69 17.03
CA ARG A 247 27.52 37.60 16.27
C ARG A 247 27.34 37.16 14.83
N GLY A 248 27.50 35.85 14.54
CA GLY A 248 27.44 35.40 13.16
C GLY A 248 27.69 33.91 13.00
N ALA A 249 28.30 33.55 11.87
CA ALA A 249 28.58 32.19 11.46
C ALA A 249 30.02 32.00 11.05
N LYS A 250 30.58 30.77 11.27
CA LYS A 250 31.84 30.33 10.68
C LYS A 250 31.56 29.27 9.63
N VAL A 251 32.02 29.52 8.40
CA VAL A 251 31.94 28.60 7.28
C VAL A 251 33.33 28.48 6.67
N GLU A 252 33.86 27.25 6.60
CA GLU A 252 35.15 26.95 5.97
C GLU A 252 36.34 27.88 6.40
N GLY A 253 36.32 28.29 7.68
CA GLY A 253 37.33 29.17 8.24
C GLY A 253 37.06 30.67 8.12
N PHE A 254 36.05 31.09 7.37
CA PHE A 254 35.61 32.47 7.28
C PHE A 254 34.54 32.79 8.34
N THR A 255 34.61 34.03 8.87
CA THR A 255 33.59 34.52 9.83
C THR A 255 32.69 35.54 9.16
N TYR A 256 31.39 35.28 9.22
CA TYR A 256 30.32 36.14 8.68
C TYR A 256 29.61 36.81 9.86
N GLU A 257 29.64 38.14 9.92
CA GLU A 257 28.95 38.91 10.98
C GLU A 257 27.55 39.29 10.54
N PHE A 258 26.54 38.83 11.28
CA PHE A 258 25.14 39.08 10.93
C PHE A 258 24.68 40.51 11.24
N ASP A 259 25.41 41.25 12.08
CA ASP A 259 24.99 42.59 12.52
C ASP A 259 24.80 43.58 11.36
N HIS A 260 25.56 43.43 10.30
CA HIS A 260 25.56 44.31 9.14
C HIS A 260 24.76 43.74 7.95
N MET A 261 24.20 42.53 8.08
CA MET A 261 23.40 41.91 7.03
C MET A 261 21.91 42.26 7.17
N PRO A 262 21.20 42.48 6.05
CA PRO A 262 19.76 42.52 6.03
C PRO A 262 19.18 41.22 6.62
N LYS A 263 18.22 41.36 7.52
CA LYS A 263 17.54 40.22 8.15
C LYS A 263 16.11 40.17 7.68
N TYR A 264 15.63 38.96 7.45
CA TYR A 264 14.29 38.71 6.99
C TYR A 264 13.66 37.63 7.86
N ALA A 265 12.34 37.62 7.94
CA ALA A 265 11.58 36.54 8.52
C ALA A 265 10.47 36.12 7.55
N THR A 266 10.27 34.83 7.43
CA THR A 266 9.15 34.25 6.71
C THR A 266 8.28 33.49 7.70
N VAL A 267 6.96 33.49 7.46
CA VAL A 267 6.01 32.77 8.26
C VAL A 267 5.16 31.93 7.31
N ASP A 268 5.12 30.63 7.56
CA ASP A 268 4.19 29.71 6.94
C ASP A 268 3.12 29.33 7.97
N LEU A 269 1.87 29.73 7.69
CA LEU A 269 0.77 29.60 8.65
C LEU A 269 0.00 28.30 8.43
N ALA A 270 -0.11 27.50 9.47
CA ALA A 270 -1.07 26.41 9.48
C ALA A 270 -2.50 26.97 9.39
N THR A 271 -3.25 26.52 8.40
CA THR A 271 -4.64 26.97 8.15
C THR A 271 -5.68 26.19 8.96
N SER A 272 -5.29 25.22 9.78
CA SER A 272 -6.19 24.33 10.52
C SER A 272 -5.68 24.04 11.93
N THR A 273 -6.59 24.00 12.88
CA THR A 273 -6.32 23.63 14.29
C THR A 273 -6.43 22.12 14.55
N LYS A 274 -6.62 21.28 13.52
CA LYS A 274 -6.70 19.83 13.68
C LYS A 274 -5.34 19.25 14.04
N GLN A 275 -5.30 18.21 14.86
CA GLN A 275 -4.04 17.50 15.25
C GLN A 275 -3.22 16.95 14.07
N THR A 276 -3.79 16.90 12.88
CA THR A 276 -3.15 16.49 11.63
C THR A 276 -2.81 17.68 10.73
N ALA A 277 -2.91 18.91 11.22
CA ALA A 277 -2.57 20.11 10.45
C ALA A 277 -1.06 20.30 10.39
N ASP A 278 -0.60 20.93 9.32
CA ASP A 278 0.78 21.40 9.21
C ASP A 278 1.08 22.41 10.35
N TYR A 279 2.34 22.52 10.71
CA TYR A 279 2.76 23.45 11.74
C TYR A 279 2.88 24.87 11.19
N THR A 280 2.57 25.86 12.02
CA THR A 280 3.02 27.22 11.74
C THR A 280 4.52 27.28 11.97
N VAL A 281 5.26 27.65 10.93
CA VAL A 281 6.72 27.76 10.98
C VAL A 281 7.13 29.20 10.72
N MET A 282 7.99 29.74 11.59
CA MET A 282 8.64 31.03 11.38
C MET A 282 10.13 30.78 11.22
N THR A 283 10.71 31.27 10.12
CA THR A 283 12.16 31.17 9.85
C THR A 283 12.76 32.57 9.74
N ALA A 284 13.81 32.81 10.51
CA ALA A 284 14.60 34.05 10.44
C ALA A 284 15.93 33.78 9.72
N PHE A 285 16.33 34.68 8.85
CA PHE A 285 17.60 34.55 8.10
C PHE A 285 18.26 35.89 7.85
N ALA A 286 19.62 35.84 7.69
CA ALA A 286 20.44 36.94 7.24
C ALA A 286 20.92 36.70 5.81
N HIS A 287 21.02 37.75 5.02
CA HIS A 287 21.45 37.70 3.63
C HIS A 287 22.75 38.46 3.42
N ASP A 288 23.81 37.76 3.05
CA ASP A 288 25.01 38.39 2.54
C ASP A 288 24.86 38.66 1.06
N SER A 289 24.66 39.92 0.72
CA SER A 289 24.46 40.34 -0.67
C SER A 289 25.74 40.31 -1.48
N SER A 290 26.92 40.31 -0.85
CA SER A 290 28.23 40.32 -1.53
C SER A 290 28.58 38.95 -2.11
N GLU A 291 28.26 37.90 -1.38
CA GLU A 291 28.50 36.51 -1.80
C GLU A 291 27.20 35.75 -2.15
N ASN A 292 26.06 36.46 -2.11
CA ASN A 292 24.73 35.87 -2.35
C ASN A 292 24.46 34.63 -1.47
N LYS A 293 24.84 34.72 -0.19
CA LYS A 293 24.66 33.66 0.80
C LYS A 293 23.47 33.98 1.72
N LEU A 294 22.67 32.95 2.01
CA LEU A 294 21.56 33.04 2.95
C LEU A 294 21.86 32.19 4.19
N PHE A 295 21.85 32.81 5.35
CA PHE A 295 22.07 32.14 6.63
C PHE A 295 20.74 32.01 7.38
N VAL A 296 20.30 30.79 7.66
CA VAL A 296 19.15 30.54 8.54
C VAL A 296 19.63 30.76 9.98
N ILE A 297 19.11 31.77 10.65
CA ILE A 297 19.54 32.17 11.99
C ILE A 297 18.75 31.41 13.05
N ASP A 298 17.43 31.31 12.86
CA ASP A 298 16.52 30.71 13.84
C ASP A 298 15.27 30.14 13.14
N MET A 299 14.66 29.15 13.78
CA MET A 299 13.43 28.54 13.31
C MET A 299 12.55 28.21 14.52
N LEU A 300 11.33 28.74 14.51
CA LEU A 300 10.26 28.44 15.47
C LEU A 300 9.21 27.59 14.77
N ARG A 301 8.76 26.52 15.47
CA ARG A 301 7.75 25.60 15.00
C ARG A 301 6.61 25.47 16.02
#